data_c56a375e1024e50d1aab265605639222
#
_entry.id   c56a375e1024e50d1aab265605639222
#
_cell.length_a   1.000
_cell.length_b   1.000
_cell.length_c   1.000
_cell.angle_alpha   90.00
_cell.angle_beta   90.00
_cell.angle_gamma   90.00
#
_symmetry.space_group_name_H-M   'P 1'
#
loop_
_entity.id
_entity.type
_entity.pdbx_description
1 polymer ?
#
loop_
_entity_poly.entity_id
_entity_poly.type
_entity_poly.pdbx_seq_one_letter_code
_entity_poly.pdbx_strand_id
1 'polypeptide(L)'
;MTGRLDGKVAIVVGAGSVGPGWGNGRATAVVFARESAKVFAVDRNEDSLRETVERARAIGGEITTHLCDATESNAVAAMVDACVNAYGRIDILVNVVGGSAPGGPVELSEEAWRSQLDYNLGTVFLACKHVLPIMVPQKSGAIVNISSTSGIRFSGSAQIGYAASKAGVIQFSRAVAVQYAPHGIRVNTVIPGQLHTPMVEARLARQRTGGDIDALLRQRVARIPLGFAGDGRDTAHAALFLSSDEARFITGAEIVVDGGMSVRCD
;
A
#
# COMPACT_ATOMS: atom_id res chain seq x y z
N MET A 1 -11.84 -24.20 7.72
CA MET A 1 -10.37 -24.00 7.46
C MET A 1 -9.99 -22.70 8.14
N THR A 2 -8.89 -22.69 8.87
CA THR A 2 -8.31 -21.47 9.45
C THR A 2 -7.82 -20.57 8.32
N GLY A 3 -7.96 -19.24 8.46
CA GLY A 3 -7.47 -18.28 7.45
C GLY A 3 -5.93 -18.29 7.34
N ARG A 4 -5.40 -17.83 6.22
CA ARG A 4 -3.94 -17.78 5.93
C ARG A 4 -3.14 -16.88 6.89
N LEU A 5 -3.83 -15.98 7.61
CA LEU A 5 -3.25 -15.05 8.59
C LEU A 5 -3.80 -15.28 10.00
N ASP A 6 -4.32 -16.48 10.28
CA ASP A 6 -4.86 -16.80 11.59
C ASP A 6 -3.85 -16.53 12.72
N GLY A 7 -4.32 -15.83 13.77
CA GLY A 7 -3.49 -15.41 14.89
C GLY A 7 -2.49 -14.27 14.64
N LYS A 8 -2.38 -13.75 13.41
CA LYS A 8 -1.48 -12.63 13.07
C LYS A 8 -2.15 -11.28 13.33
N VAL A 9 -1.37 -10.33 13.83
CA VAL A 9 -1.75 -8.92 13.99
C VAL A 9 -1.17 -8.12 12.83
N ALA A 10 -2.03 -7.44 12.05
CA ALA A 10 -1.65 -6.72 10.85
C ALA A 10 -1.99 -5.23 10.95
N ILE A 11 -0.98 -4.37 10.88
CA ILE A 11 -1.17 -2.93 10.66
C ILE A 11 -1.28 -2.68 9.16
N VAL A 12 -2.35 -2.00 8.74
CA VAL A 12 -2.53 -1.52 7.35
C VAL A 12 -2.58 0.00 7.38
N VAL A 13 -1.48 0.65 6.94
CA VAL A 13 -1.37 2.11 6.90
C VAL A 13 -1.92 2.64 5.58
N GLY A 14 -2.94 3.48 5.64
CA GLY A 14 -3.75 3.90 4.50
C GLY A 14 -4.88 2.92 4.20
N ALA A 15 -5.54 2.39 5.23
CA ALA A 15 -6.61 1.39 5.13
C ALA A 15 -7.96 1.95 4.65
N GLY A 16 -8.09 3.27 4.55
CA GLY A 16 -9.28 3.93 4.02
C GLY A 16 -9.31 3.97 2.49
N SER A 17 -10.29 4.70 1.97
CA SER A 17 -10.40 5.00 0.54
C SER A 17 -11.02 6.39 0.33
N VAL A 18 -10.60 7.09 -0.72
CA VAL A 18 -11.08 8.44 -1.06
C VAL A 18 -12.52 8.45 -1.61
N GLY A 19 -13.13 7.28 -1.78
CA GLY A 19 -14.49 7.12 -2.30
C GLY A 19 -14.98 5.69 -2.13
N PRO A 20 -16.21 5.38 -2.58
CA PRO A 20 -16.79 4.05 -2.54
C PRO A 20 -16.00 3.07 -3.42
N GLY A 21 -16.04 1.78 -3.11
CA GLY A 21 -15.37 0.72 -3.89
C GLY A 21 -14.04 0.25 -3.29
N TRP A 22 -13.18 -0.33 -4.13
CA TRP A 22 -11.99 -1.04 -3.70
C TRP A 22 -10.70 -0.25 -3.95
N GLY A 23 -10.32 0.64 -3.00
CA GLY A 23 -8.96 1.15 -2.91
C GLY A 23 -8.00 0.08 -2.40
N ASN A 24 -6.69 0.19 -2.69
CA ASN A 24 -5.70 -0.81 -2.29
C ASN A 24 -5.69 -1.07 -0.77
N GLY A 25 -5.75 0.00 0.05
CA GLY A 25 -5.72 -0.12 1.51
C GLY A 25 -6.98 -0.76 2.09
N ARG A 26 -8.16 -0.30 1.65
CA ARG A 26 -9.43 -0.92 2.02
C ARG A 26 -9.47 -2.40 1.65
N ALA A 27 -9.08 -2.73 0.42
CA ALA A 27 -9.05 -4.11 -0.05
C ALA A 27 -8.10 -4.96 0.78
N THR A 28 -6.90 -4.44 1.09
CA THR A 28 -5.93 -5.14 1.94
C THR A 28 -6.49 -5.42 3.33
N ALA A 29 -7.07 -4.41 3.99
CA ALA A 29 -7.65 -4.57 5.33
C ALA A 29 -8.77 -5.61 5.35
N VAL A 30 -9.70 -5.56 4.36
CA VAL A 30 -10.83 -6.50 4.28
C VAL A 30 -10.37 -7.91 3.93
N VAL A 31 -9.44 -8.07 2.97
CA VAL A 31 -8.88 -9.38 2.60
C VAL A 31 -8.14 -10.01 3.79
N PHE A 32 -7.36 -9.24 4.53
CA PHE A 32 -6.62 -9.74 5.70
C PHE A 32 -7.57 -10.14 6.84
N ALA A 33 -8.63 -9.35 7.08
CA ALA A 33 -9.67 -9.70 8.04
C ALA A 33 -10.42 -10.99 7.66
N ARG A 34 -10.71 -11.20 6.36
CA ARG A 34 -11.28 -12.45 5.85
C ARG A 34 -10.37 -13.66 6.09
N GLU A 35 -9.06 -13.46 6.05
CA GLU A 35 -8.06 -14.49 6.30
C GLU A 35 -7.66 -14.59 7.79
N SER A 36 -8.56 -14.16 8.69
CA SER A 36 -8.47 -14.28 10.14
C SER A 36 -7.33 -13.47 10.80
N ALA A 37 -6.80 -12.45 10.14
CA ALA A 37 -5.91 -11.49 10.81
C ALA A 37 -6.71 -10.58 11.74
N LYS A 38 -6.09 -10.19 12.87
CA LYS A 38 -6.51 -9.04 13.67
C LYS A 38 -5.99 -7.78 12.98
N VAL A 39 -6.88 -7.06 12.31
CA VAL A 39 -6.48 -5.91 11.48
C VAL A 39 -6.53 -4.62 12.30
N PHE A 40 -5.41 -3.93 12.38
CA PHE A 40 -5.30 -2.57 12.89
C PHE A 40 -5.26 -1.62 11.68
N ALA A 41 -6.44 -1.09 11.34
CA ALA A 41 -6.66 -0.28 10.15
C ALA A 41 -6.39 1.19 10.46
N VAL A 42 -5.43 1.78 9.75
CA VAL A 42 -4.92 3.13 9.99
C VAL A 42 -5.19 4.03 8.80
N ASP A 43 -5.75 5.19 9.04
CA ASP A 43 -5.89 6.28 8.06
C ASP A 43 -5.93 7.63 8.80
N ARG A 44 -5.69 8.72 8.08
CA ARG A 44 -5.83 10.07 8.65
C ARG A 44 -7.28 10.59 8.66
N ASN A 45 -8.18 9.92 7.94
CA ASN A 45 -9.57 10.32 7.76
C ASN A 45 -10.50 9.20 8.23
N GLU A 46 -11.29 9.50 9.26
CA GLU A 46 -12.24 8.56 9.86
C GLU A 46 -13.33 8.12 8.88
N ASP A 47 -13.87 9.03 8.08
CA ASP A 47 -14.91 8.73 7.10
C ASP A 47 -14.42 7.74 6.04
N SER A 48 -13.13 7.81 5.67
CA SER A 48 -12.52 6.89 4.71
C SER A 48 -12.43 5.45 5.26
N LEU A 49 -12.35 5.29 6.58
CA LEU A 49 -12.29 3.97 7.26
C LEU A 49 -13.67 3.34 7.44
N ARG A 50 -14.75 4.13 7.46
CA ARG A 50 -16.11 3.63 7.79
C ARG A 50 -16.51 2.43 6.92
N GLU A 51 -16.47 2.58 5.61
CA GLU A 51 -16.81 1.50 4.68
C GLU A 51 -15.84 0.30 4.79
N THR A 52 -14.58 0.54 5.13
CA THR A 52 -13.60 -0.55 5.37
C THR A 52 -14.02 -1.39 6.56
N VAL A 53 -14.42 -0.75 7.66
CA VAL A 53 -14.91 -1.42 8.88
C VAL A 53 -16.20 -2.18 8.61
N GLU A 54 -17.17 -1.56 7.93
CA GLU A 54 -18.44 -2.18 7.58
C GLU A 54 -18.23 -3.46 6.76
N ARG A 55 -17.38 -3.39 5.73
CA ARG A 55 -17.08 -4.54 4.87
C ARG A 55 -16.34 -5.66 5.61
N ALA A 56 -15.39 -5.32 6.49
CA ALA A 56 -14.66 -6.31 7.28
C ALA A 56 -15.60 -7.00 8.30
N ARG A 57 -16.43 -6.24 9.01
CA ARG A 57 -17.41 -6.78 9.97
C ARG A 57 -18.48 -7.62 9.30
N ALA A 58 -18.94 -7.25 8.10
CA ALA A 58 -19.94 -8.01 7.34
C ALA A 58 -19.51 -9.45 7.01
N ILE A 59 -18.19 -9.71 7.00
CA ILE A 59 -17.62 -11.05 6.78
C ILE A 59 -17.11 -11.69 8.08
N GLY A 60 -17.45 -11.13 9.26
CA GLY A 60 -17.02 -11.64 10.57
C GLY A 60 -15.56 -11.37 10.91
N GLY A 61 -14.90 -10.45 10.22
CA GLY A 61 -13.49 -10.12 10.43
C GLY A 61 -13.26 -9.23 11.66
N GLU A 62 -12.13 -9.41 12.35
CA GLU A 62 -11.70 -8.59 13.47
C GLU A 62 -10.94 -7.37 12.95
N ILE A 63 -11.46 -6.16 13.20
CA ILE A 63 -10.87 -4.91 12.75
C ILE A 63 -11.01 -3.81 13.81
N THR A 64 -9.90 -3.14 14.11
CA THR A 64 -9.82 -1.94 14.96
C THR A 64 -9.26 -0.79 14.13
N THR A 65 -9.75 0.41 14.34
CA THR A 65 -9.32 1.61 13.62
C THR A 65 -8.45 2.52 14.48
N HIS A 66 -7.52 3.22 13.82
CA HIS A 66 -6.70 4.27 14.46
C HIS A 66 -6.50 5.44 13.50
N LEU A 67 -6.69 6.67 14.00
CA LEU A 67 -6.45 7.88 13.21
C LEU A 67 -4.98 8.28 13.33
N CYS A 68 -4.28 8.37 12.19
CA CYS A 68 -2.88 8.73 12.15
C CYS A 68 -2.54 9.45 10.84
N ASP A 69 -1.88 10.59 10.93
CA ASP A 69 -1.15 11.15 9.80
C ASP A 69 0.22 10.46 9.74
N ALA A 70 0.38 9.60 8.75
CA ALA A 70 1.60 8.81 8.58
C ALA A 70 2.84 9.64 8.16
N THR A 71 2.68 10.92 7.88
CA THR A 71 3.79 11.86 7.63
C THR A 71 4.41 12.40 8.94
N GLU A 72 3.72 12.19 10.08
CA GLU A 72 4.12 12.71 11.38
C GLU A 72 4.72 11.60 12.26
N SER A 73 6.02 11.68 12.55
CA SER A 73 6.75 10.64 13.28
C SER A 73 6.14 10.31 14.66
N ASN A 74 5.69 11.34 15.40
CA ASN A 74 5.07 11.14 16.71
C ASN A 74 3.70 10.45 16.60
N ALA A 75 2.92 10.75 15.56
CA ALA A 75 1.65 10.08 15.31
C ALA A 75 1.86 8.61 14.95
N VAL A 76 2.90 8.32 14.16
CA VAL A 76 3.27 6.93 13.80
C VAL A 76 3.76 6.16 15.02
N ALA A 77 4.55 6.78 15.92
CA ALA A 77 4.94 6.14 17.19
C ALA A 77 3.72 5.79 18.04
N ALA A 78 2.81 6.75 18.24
CA ALA A 78 1.57 6.54 18.99
C ALA A 78 0.66 5.46 18.37
N MET A 79 0.61 5.37 17.05
CA MET A 79 -0.09 4.31 16.32
C MET A 79 0.48 2.91 16.65
N VAL A 80 1.81 2.77 16.67
CA VAL A 80 2.49 1.50 16.99
C VAL A 80 2.23 1.13 18.45
N ASP A 81 2.36 2.07 19.38
CA ASP A 81 2.07 1.85 20.80
C ASP A 81 0.61 1.42 21.02
N ALA A 82 -0.34 2.07 20.34
CA ALA A 82 -1.75 1.71 20.41
C ALA A 82 -2.02 0.27 19.90
N CYS A 83 -1.36 -0.15 18.81
CA CYS A 83 -1.47 -1.51 18.30
C CYS A 83 -0.88 -2.53 19.29
N VAL A 84 0.29 -2.25 19.85
CA VAL A 84 0.93 -3.12 20.85
C VAL A 84 0.10 -3.20 22.12
N ASN A 85 -0.48 -2.09 22.59
CA ASN A 85 -1.37 -2.09 23.76
C ASN A 85 -2.64 -2.92 23.51
N ALA A 86 -3.18 -2.90 22.29
CA ALA A 86 -4.40 -3.65 21.95
C ALA A 86 -4.14 -5.16 21.76
N TYR A 87 -3.01 -5.54 21.19
CA TYR A 87 -2.79 -6.90 20.71
C TYR A 87 -1.50 -7.56 21.22
N GLY A 88 -0.60 -6.83 21.88
CA GLY A 88 0.65 -7.33 22.45
C GLY A 88 1.78 -7.60 21.43
N ARG A 89 1.50 -7.50 20.13
CA ARG A 89 2.44 -7.85 19.04
C ARG A 89 2.09 -7.17 17.73
N ILE A 90 3.03 -7.19 16.79
CA ILE A 90 2.81 -6.80 15.39
C ILE A 90 3.50 -7.83 14.51
N ASP A 91 2.75 -8.56 13.69
CA ASP A 91 3.28 -9.58 12.79
C ASP A 91 3.44 -9.08 11.37
N ILE A 92 2.55 -8.17 10.95
CA ILE A 92 2.47 -7.70 9.57
C ILE A 92 2.34 -6.18 9.56
N LEU A 93 3.11 -5.55 8.67
CA LEU A 93 2.94 -4.14 8.32
C LEU A 93 2.71 -4.03 6.81
N VAL A 94 1.61 -3.39 6.39
CA VAL A 94 1.38 -3.04 4.98
C VAL A 94 1.30 -1.53 4.84
N ASN A 95 2.24 -0.96 4.08
CA ASN A 95 2.30 0.47 3.78
C ASN A 95 1.64 0.75 2.44
N VAL A 96 0.46 1.40 2.46
CA VAL A 96 -0.36 1.67 1.27
C VAL A 96 -0.45 3.16 0.94
N VAL A 97 -0.16 4.03 1.90
CA VAL A 97 -0.24 5.49 1.73
C VAL A 97 0.51 5.93 0.48
N GLY A 98 -0.14 6.77 -0.32
CA GLY A 98 0.50 7.33 -1.50
C GLY A 98 -0.47 8.10 -2.40
N GLY A 99 0.12 8.93 -3.23
CA GLY A 99 -0.61 9.73 -4.20
C GLY A 99 0.35 10.51 -5.09
N SER A 100 -0.11 10.84 -6.31
CA SER A 100 0.69 11.55 -7.30
C SER A 100 0.28 13.01 -7.45
N ALA A 101 1.26 13.88 -7.67
CA ALA A 101 1.08 15.20 -8.22
C ALA A 101 1.59 15.22 -9.67
N PRO A 102 0.90 15.90 -10.61
CA PRO A 102 1.38 16.08 -11.97
C PRO A 102 2.55 17.06 -12.01
N GLY A 103 3.42 16.91 -12.99
CA GLY A 103 4.52 17.80 -13.29
C GLY A 103 5.82 17.07 -13.63
N GLY A 104 6.55 17.62 -14.59
CA GLY A 104 7.91 17.28 -14.92
C GLY A 104 8.91 18.05 -14.05
N PRO A 105 10.23 17.97 -14.35
CA PRO A 105 11.26 18.61 -13.52
C PRO A 105 11.25 20.15 -13.59
N VAL A 106 10.63 20.74 -14.60
CA VAL A 106 10.54 22.20 -14.77
C VAL A 106 9.24 22.74 -14.13
N GLU A 107 8.13 22.03 -14.27
CA GLU A 107 6.80 22.46 -13.82
C GLU A 107 6.54 22.17 -12.34
N LEU A 108 7.17 21.14 -11.79
CA LEU A 108 6.96 20.76 -10.39
C LEU A 108 7.74 21.71 -9.46
N SER A 109 7.06 22.37 -8.53
CA SER A 109 7.73 23.18 -7.53
C SER A 109 8.57 22.30 -6.58
N GLU A 110 9.63 22.88 -5.99
CA GLU A 110 10.46 22.18 -4.99
C GLU A 110 9.64 21.73 -3.78
N GLU A 111 8.66 22.52 -3.36
CA GLU A 111 7.75 22.17 -2.27
C GLU A 111 6.91 20.93 -2.62
N ALA A 112 6.30 20.91 -3.82
CA ALA A 112 5.55 19.77 -4.30
C ALA A 112 6.45 18.53 -4.47
N TRP A 113 7.70 18.70 -4.92
CA TRP A 113 8.69 17.64 -4.99
C TRP A 113 8.95 17.04 -3.60
N ARG A 114 9.28 17.86 -2.59
CA ARG A 114 9.52 17.40 -1.21
C ARG A 114 8.30 16.70 -0.64
N SER A 115 7.12 17.31 -0.79
CA SER A 115 5.85 16.71 -0.35
C SER A 115 5.58 15.34 -0.98
N GLN A 116 5.94 15.12 -2.26
CA GLN A 116 5.80 13.80 -2.89
C GLN A 116 6.75 12.76 -2.29
N LEU A 117 7.97 13.13 -1.93
CA LEU A 117 8.91 12.24 -1.25
C LEU A 117 8.42 11.92 0.16
N ASP A 118 8.02 12.91 0.93
CA ASP A 118 7.53 12.74 2.31
C ASP A 118 6.28 11.87 2.35
N TYR A 119 5.32 12.12 1.45
CA TYR A 119 4.04 11.42 1.44
C TYR A 119 4.13 9.97 0.93
N ASN A 120 5.01 9.66 -0.03
CA ASN A 120 5.10 8.33 -0.64
C ASN A 120 6.24 7.47 -0.10
N LEU A 121 7.38 8.04 0.28
CA LEU A 121 8.55 7.34 0.78
C LEU A 121 8.76 7.58 2.27
N GLY A 122 8.60 8.83 2.72
CA GLY A 122 8.73 9.21 4.12
C GLY A 122 7.79 8.42 5.03
N THR A 123 6.52 8.24 4.62
CA THR A 123 5.54 7.43 5.37
C THR A 123 5.96 5.96 5.52
N VAL A 124 6.56 5.37 4.49
CA VAL A 124 7.10 4.00 4.55
C VAL A 124 8.28 3.92 5.51
N PHE A 125 9.19 4.89 5.45
CA PHE A 125 10.32 4.98 6.37
C PHE A 125 9.85 5.12 7.82
N LEU A 126 8.93 6.03 8.12
CA LEU A 126 8.44 6.26 9.47
C LEU A 126 7.71 5.03 10.05
N ALA A 127 6.86 4.38 9.26
CA ALA A 127 6.19 3.16 9.70
C ALA A 127 7.19 2.04 10.00
N CYS A 128 8.18 1.81 9.14
CA CYS A 128 9.24 0.82 9.37
C CYS A 128 10.09 1.20 10.60
N LYS A 129 10.46 2.47 10.76
CA LYS A 129 11.25 2.97 11.90
C LYS A 129 10.64 2.59 13.24
N HIS A 130 9.32 2.69 13.38
CA HIS A 130 8.63 2.45 14.64
C HIS A 130 8.14 1.00 14.81
N VAL A 131 7.87 0.26 13.72
CA VAL A 131 7.41 -1.14 13.78
C VAL A 131 8.58 -2.12 13.93
N LEU A 132 9.72 -1.89 13.29
CA LEU A 132 10.87 -2.79 13.34
C LEU A 132 11.40 -3.06 14.77
N PRO A 133 11.46 -2.08 15.70
CA PRO A 133 11.84 -2.34 17.10
C PRO A 133 10.91 -3.32 17.82
N ILE A 134 9.67 -3.46 17.39
CA ILE A 134 8.71 -4.44 17.93
C ILE A 134 8.95 -5.83 17.31
N MET A 135 9.18 -5.90 15.99
CA MET A 135 9.37 -7.16 15.27
C MET A 135 10.73 -7.83 15.58
N VAL A 136 11.80 -7.05 15.82
CA VAL A 136 13.15 -7.57 16.09
C VAL A 136 13.19 -8.51 17.30
N PRO A 137 12.70 -8.14 18.50
CA PRO A 137 12.66 -9.06 19.64
C PRO A 137 11.70 -10.24 19.43
N GLN A 138 10.66 -10.09 18.59
CA GLN A 138 9.77 -11.21 18.21
C GLN A 138 10.46 -12.23 17.32
N LYS A 139 11.58 -11.88 16.66
CA LYS A 139 12.30 -12.68 15.65
C LYS A 139 11.37 -13.14 14.52
N SER A 140 10.40 -12.35 14.19
CA SER A 140 9.38 -12.64 13.18
C SER A 140 8.71 -11.36 12.72
N GLY A 141 8.45 -11.25 11.43
CA GLY A 141 7.68 -10.15 10.84
C GLY A 141 7.59 -10.23 9.33
N ALA A 142 6.53 -9.65 8.77
CA ALA A 142 6.38 -9.47 7.34
C ALA A 142 5.98 -8.03 7.04
N ILE A 143 6.78 -7.34 6.21
CA ILE A 143 6.50 -5.97 5.76
C ILE A 143 6.23 -6.02 4.26
N VAL A 144 5.12 -5.42 3.84
CA VAL A 144 4.76 -5.28 2.43
C VAL A 144 4.57 -3.80 2.11
N ASN A 145 5.40 -3.28 1.21
CA ASN A 145 5.33 -1.89 0.77
C ASN A 145 4.67 -1.81 -0.61
N ILE A 146 3.68 -0.93 -0.74
CA ILE A 146 3.01 -0.74 -2.03
C ILE A 146 3.72 0.37 -2.81
N SER A 147 4.38 -0.03 -3.89
CA SER A 147 5.00 0.87 -4.85
C SER A 147 4.04 1.17 -6.02
N SER A 148 4.54 1.27 -7.22
CA SER A 148 3.79 1.51 -8.46
C SER A 148 4.64 1.16 -9.68
N THR A 149 4.03 0.77 -10.78
CA THR A 149 4.71 0.67 -12.08
C THR A 149 5.39 1.98 -12.51
N SER A 150 4.94 3.14 -11.99
CA SER A 150 5.63 4.42 -12.18
C SER A 150 7.02 4.47 -11.55
N GLY A 151 7.31 3.61 -10.56
CA GLY A 151 8.64 3.49 -9.96
C GLY A 151 9.63 2.65 -10.76
N ILE A 152 9.16 1.88 -11.76
CA ILE A 152 10.01 1.00 -12.59
C ILE A 152 10.05 1.40 -14.05
N ARG A 153 9.09 2.21 -14.52
CA ARG A 153 9.06 2.72 -15.89
C ARG A 153 8.17 3.96 -16.03
N PHE A 154 8.31 4.66 -17.15
CA PHE A 154 7.46 5.79 -17.48
C PHE A 154 6.02 5.31 -17.76
N SER A 155 5.05 5.81 -16.99
CA SER A 155 3.64 5.40 -17.05
C SER A 155 2.77 6.21 -18.01
N GLY A 156 3.40 7.06 -18.85
CA GLY A 156 2.70 7.87 -19.85
C GLY A 156 2.12 9.20 -19.34
N SER A 157 2.55 9.65 -18.14
CA SER A 157 2.22 10.98 -17.62
C SER A 157 3.37 11.57 -16.82
N ALA A 158 3.58 12.89 -16.92
CA ALA A 158 4.55 13.60 -16.12
C ALA A 158 4.10 13.62 -14.65
N GLN A 159 4.82 12.88 -13.80
CA GLN A 159 4.61 12.81 -12.35
C GLN A 159 5.94 12.41 -11.67
N ILE A 160 6.97 13.24 -11.89
CA ILE A 160 8.35 12.86 -11.59
C ILE A 160 8.60 12.63 -10.09
N GLY A 161 8.00 13.44 -9.21
CA GLY A 161 8.11 13.27 -7.76
C GLY A 161 7.52 11.94 -7.28
N TYR A 162 6.37 11.55 -7.85
CA TYR A 162 5.77 10.26 -7.56
C TYR A 162 6.62 9.10 -8.08
N ALA A 163 7.09 9.18 -9.32
CA ALA A 163 7.92 8.13 -9.92
C ALA A 163 9.21 7.91 -9.10
N ALA A 164 9.91 8.98 -8.76
CA ALA A 164 11.12 8.93 -7.94
C ALA A 164 10.85 8.36 -6.54
N SER A 165 9.78 8.79 -5.87
CA SER A 165 9.42 8.29 -4.53
C SER A 165 9.05 6.79 -4.57
N LYS A 166 8.32 6.33 -5.58
CA LYS A 166 7.95 4.91 -5.71
C LYS A 166 9.13 4.02 -6.12
N ALA A 167 10.09 4.53 -6.90
CA ALA A 167 11.38 3.86 -7.11
C ALA A 167 12.17 3.76 -5.79
N GLY A 168 12.16 4.85 -4.99
CA GLY A 168 12.75 4.88 -3.66
C GLY A 168 12.17 3.83 -2.71
N VAL A 169 10.86 3.61 -2.73
CA VAL A 169 10.19 2.56 -1.93
C VAL A 169 10.73 1.17 -2.29
N ILE A 170 10.95 0.88 -3.57
CA ILE A 170 11.49 -0.41 -4.03
C ILE A 170 12.90 -0.63 -3.45
N GLN A 171 13.78 0.33 -3.65
CA GLN A 171 15.17 0.19 -3.19
C GLN A 171 15.27 0.23 -1.66
N PHE A 172 14.47 1.04 -0.97
CA PHE A 172 14.34 1.02 0.48
C PHE A 172 13.93 -0.37 0.97
N SER A 173 12.92 -0.99 0.36
CA SER A 173 12.45 -2.32 0.73
C SER A 173 13.52 -3.38 0.60
N ARG A 174 14.31 -3.36 -0.48
CA ARG A 174 15.44 -4.28 -0.69
C ARG A 174 16.53 -4.12 0.38
N ALA A 175 16.89 -2.88 0.72
CA ALA A 175 17.90 -2.59 1.73
C ALA A 175 17.45 -3.07 3.13
N VAL A 176 16.19 -2.77 3.51
CA VAL A 176 15.62 -3.21 4.79
C VAL A 176 15.47 -4.74 4.84
N ALA A 177 15.10 -5.37 3.72
CA ALA A 177 14.99 -6.83 3.63
C ALA A 177 16.29 -7.54 4.01
N VAL A 178 17.42 -7.10 3.45
CA VAL A 178 18.74 -7.69 3.74
C VAL A 178 19.17 -7.39 5.18
N GLN A 179 18.99 -6.15 5.63
CA GLN A 179 19.41 -5.72 6.96
C GLN A 179 18.66 -6.45 8.08
N TYR A 180 17.38 -6.75 7.90
CA TYR A 180 16.53 -7.34 8.94
C TYR A 180 16.23 -8.84 8.76
N ALA A 181 16.68 -9.46 7.67
CA ALA A 181 16.59 -10.91 7.48
C ALA A 181 17.18 -11.74 8.64
N PRO A 182 18.34 -11.38 9.25
CA PRO A 182 18.87 -12.10 10.42
C PRO A 182 17.94 -12.09 11.64
N HIS A 183 16.95 -11.20 11.67
CA HIS A 183 15.93 -11.12 12.72
C HIS A 183 14.64 -11.87 12.37
N GLY A 184 14.61 -12.65 11.27
CA GLY A 184 13.42 -13.37 10.83
C GLY A 184 12.33 -12.44 10.24
N ILE A 185 12.71 -11.22 9.81
CA ILE A 185 11.78 -10.25 9.23
C ILE A 185 11.95 -10.23 7.72
N ARG A 186 10.83 -10.38 7.00
CA ARG A 186 10.76 -10.31 5.54
C ARG A 186 10.21 -8.96 5.09
N VAL A 187 10.78 -8.38 4.05
CA VAL A 187 10.30 -7.13 3.48
C VAL A 187 10.20 -7.29 1.97
N ASN A 188 9.02 -7.08 1.42
CA ASN A 188 8.75 -7.23 -0.02
C ASN A 188 7.93 -6.04 -0.56
N THR A 189 7.88 -5.92 -1.87
CA THR A 189 7.18 -4.83 -2.55
C THR A 189 6.12 -5.40 -3.49
N VAL A 190 4.90 -4.84 -3.44
CA VAL A 190 3.90 -5.02 -4.48
C VAL A 190 3.91 -3.78 -5.37
N ILE A 191 3.90 -4.01 -6.69
CA ILE A 191 4.00 -2.97 -7.72
C ILE A 191 2.73 -2.97 -8.57
N PRO A 192 1.65 -2.26 -8.14
CA PRO A 192 0.43 -2.18 -8.91
C PRO A 192 0.62 -1.35 -10.19
N GLY A 193 -0.11 -1.75 -11.23
CA GLY A 193 -0.24 -0.98 -12.46
C GLY A 193 -1.43 -0.03 -12.46
N GLN A 194 -2.08 0.06 -13.61
CA GLN A 194 -3.25 0.91 -13.81
C GLN A 194 -4.54 0.20 -13.34
N LEU A 195 -4.73 0.13 -12.03
CA LEU A 195 -5.94 -0.42 -11.42
C LEU A 195 -7.11 0.57 -11.46
N HIS A 196 -8.35 0.07 -11.53
CA HIS A 196 -9.55 0.85 -11.31
C HIS A 196 -9.81 0.95 -9.80
N THR A 197 -9.47 2.09 -9.22
CA THR A 197 -9.68 2.39 -7.81
C THR A 197 -10.43 3.72 -7.66
N PRO A 198 -11.07 4.00 -6.52
CA PRO A 198 -11.75 5.28 -6.27
C PRO A 198 -10.86 6.51 -6.49
N MET A 199 -9.53 6.37 -6.33
CA MET A 199 -8.59 7.45 -6.61
C MET A 199 -8.56 7.84 -8.10
N VAL A 200 -8.84 6.91 -9.02
CA VAL A 200 -8.93 7.18 -10.46
C VAL A 200 -10.07 8.17 -10.71
N GLU A 201 -11.22 7.94 -10.10
CA GLU A 201 -12.40 8.80 -10.26
C GLU A 201 -12.21 10.15 -9.54
N ALA A 202 -11.76 10.10 -8.27
CA ALA A 202 -11.68 11.29 -7.43
C ALA A 202 -10.59 12.29 -7.85
N ARG A 203 -9.47 11.81 -8.38
CA ARG A 203 -8.28 12.65 -8.62
C ARG A 203 -7.78 12.61 -10.05
N LEU A 204 -7.56 11.41 -10.60
CA LEU A 204 -6.84 11.26 -11.86
C LEU A 204 -7.69 11.64 -13.06
N ALA A 205 -9.02 11.46 -13.03
CA ALA A 205 -9.91 11.84 -14.10
C ALA A 205 -9.84 13.36 -14.35
N ARG A 206 -9.94 14.17 -13.28
CA ARG A 206 -9.85 15.62 -13.37
C ARG A 206 -8.52 16.12 -13.95
N GLN A 207 -7.43 15.44 -13.59
CA GLN A 207 -6.08 15.84 -14.02
C GLN A 207 -5.78 15.49 -15.48
N ARG A 208 -6.37 14.42 -16.02
CA ARG A 208 -5.99 13.85 -17.33
C ARG A 208 -7.01 14.04 -18.44
N THR A 209 -8.29 14.06 -18.12
CA THR A 209 -9.37 14.04 -19.12
C THR A 209 -10.39 15.17 -18.93
N GLY A 210 -10.10 16.15 -18.09
CA GLY A 210 -11.07 17.20 -17.75
C GLY A 210 -12.34 16.69 -17.04
N GLY A 211 -12.31 15.44 -16.53
CA GLY A 211 -13.42 14.80 -15.82
C GLY A 211 -14.12 13.67 -16.59
N ASP A 212 -13.75 13.38 -17.84
CA ASP A 212 -14.28 12.23 -18.59
C ASP A 212 -13.63 10.94 -18.10
N ILE A 213 -14.30 10.29 -17.15
CA ILE A 213 -13.87 9.03 -16.52
C ILE A 213 -13.87 7.88 -17.51
N ASP A 214 -14.87 7.80 -18.39
CA ASP A 214 -14.99 6.70 -19.34
C ASP A 214 -13.87 6.74 -20.38
N ALA A 215 -13.52 7.92 -20.89
CA ALA A 215 -12.37 8.08 -21.78
C ALA A 215 -11.07 7.67 -21.09
N LEU A 216 -10.88 8.07 -19.82
CA LEU A 216 -9.71 7.67 -19.03
C LEU A 216 -9.65 6.16 -18.85
N LEU A 217 -10.75 5.50 -18.49
CA LEU A 217 -10.82 4.06 -18.30
C LEU A 217 -10.51 3.31 -19.60
N ARG A 218 -11.09 3.73 -20.73
CA ARG A 218 -10.77 3.13 -22.05
C ARG A 218 -9.28 3.22 -22.37
N GLN A 219 -8.66 4.40 -22.19
CA GLN A 219 -7.23 4.59 -22.42
C GLN A 219 -6.36 3.71 -21.50
N ARG A 220 -6.79 3.51 -20.25
CA ARG A 220 -6.08 2.67 -19.29
C ARG A 220 -6.16 1.19 -19.66
N VAL A 221 -7.36 0.70 -19.97
CA VAL A 221 -7.58 -0.71 -20.37
C VAL A 221 -6.82 -1.05 -21.65
N ALA A 222 -6.76 -0.14 -22.64
CA ALA A 222 -6.01 -0.36 -23.87
C ALA A 222 -4.52 -0.62 -23.68
N ARG A 223 -3.96 -0.25 -22.53
CA ARG A 223 -2.54 -0.49 -22.17
C ARG A 223 -2.31 -1.80 -21.43
N ILE A 224 -3.36 -2.51 -21.04
CA ILE A 224 -3.29 -3.73 -20.24
C ILE A 224 -3.46 -4.96 -21.15
N PRO A 225 -2.43 -5.80 -21.34
CA PRO A 225 -2.52 -6.99 -22.20
C PRO A 225 -3.65 -7.95 -21.82
N LEU A 226 -3.98 -8.11 -20.53
CA LEU A 226 -5.12 -8.94 -20.10
C LEU A 226 -6.49 -8.38 -20.51
N GLY A 227 -6.58 -7.13 -21.03
CA GLY A 227 -7.79 -6.55 -21.61
C GLY A 227 -8.84 -6.05 -20.60
N PHE A 228 -8.53 -6.05 -19.30
CA PHE A 228 -9.39 -5.50 -18.26
C PHE A 228 -8.59 -4.76 -17.19
N ALA A 229 -9.23 -3.84 -16.48
CA ALA A 229 -8.62 -3.18 -15.34
C ALA A 229 -8.85 -4.01 -14.08
N GLY A 230 -7.77 -4.42 -13.40
CA GLY A 230 -7.84 -4.93 -12.03
C GLY A 230 -8.28 -3.83 -11.05
N ASP A 231 -8.50 -4.19 -9.78
CA ASP A 231 -8.82 -3.26 -8.70
C ASP A 231 -7.94 -3.46 -7.45
N GLY A 232 -8.26 -2.79 -6.36
CA GLY A 232 -7.49 -2.88 -5.13
C GLY A 232 -7.38 -4.31 -4.55
N ARG A 233 -8.30 -5.22 -4.88
CA ARG A 233 -8.28 -6.61 -4.41
C ARG A 233 -7.13 -7.40 -5.04
N ASP A 234 -6.73 -7.08 -6.27
CA ASP A 234 -5.58 -7.73 -6.92
C ASP A 234 -4.28 -7.39 -6.19
N THR A 235 -4.12 -6.12 -5.79
CA THR A 235 -3.01 -5.69 -4.90
C THR A 235 -3.08 -6.40 -3.54
N ALA A 236 -4.27 -6.49 -2.94
CA ALA A 236 -4.48 -7.10 -1.64
C ALA A 236 -4.13 -8.60 -1.63
N HIS A 237 -4.44 -9.34 -2.69
CA HIS A 237 -4.09 -10.77 -2.78
C HIS A 237 -2.59 -10.99 -2.90
N ALA A 238 -1.86 -10.15 -3.62
CA ALA A 238 -0.40 -10.19 -3.66
C ALA A 238 0.20 -9.85 -2.29
N ALA A 239 -0.33 -8.83 -1.61
CA ALA A 239 0.08 -8.47 -0.25
C ALA A 239 -0.23 -9.59 0.76
N LEU A 240 -1.38 -10.26 0.64
CA LEU A 240 -1.74 -11.41 1.46
C LEU A 240 -0.73 -12.55 1.31
N PHE A 241 -0.41 -12.94 0.08
CA PHE A 241 0.59 -13.98 -0.18
C PHE A 241 1.94 -13.64 0.46
N LEU A 242 2.45 -12.42 0.23
CA LEU A 242 3.73 -11.98 0.77
C LEU A 242 3.73 -11.86 2.30
N SER A 243 2.57 -11.62 2.92
CA SER A 243 2.42 -11.54 4.38
C SER A 243 2.27 -12.91 5.05
N SER A 244 1.85 -13.93 4.31
CA SER A 244 1.58 -15.27 4.83
C SER A 244 2.86 -16.11 4.98
N ASP A 245 2.74 -17.24 5.68
CA ASP A 245 3.83 -18.20 5.86
C ASP A 245 4.17 -18.96 4.56
N GLU A 246 3.31 -18.91 3.53
CA GLU A 246 3.61 -19.43 2.20
C GLU A 246 4.80 -18.70 1.55
N ALA A 247 5.01 -17.42 1.88
CA ALA A 247 6.13 -16.61 1.42
C ALA A 247 7.34 -16.63 2.37
N ARG A 248 7.46 -17.64 3.26
CA ARG A 248 8.50 -17.70 4.30
C ARG A 248 9.94 -17.61 3.79
N PHE A 249 10.19 -17.92 2.54
CA PHE A 249 11.53 -17.86 1.91
C PHE A 249 11.64 -16.76 0.85
N ILE A 250 10.74 -15.75 0.91
CA ILE A 250 10.69 -14.61 -0.01
C ILE A 250 10.93 -13.32 0.77
N THR A 251 12.05 -12.64 0.50
CA THR A 251 12.38 -11.31 1.03
C THR A 251 13.15 -10.51 -0.01
N GLY A 252 12.97 -9.20 -0.07
CA GLY A 252 13.56 -8.33 -1.08
C GLY A 252 12.93 -8.46 -2.47
N ALA A 253 11.85 -9.22 -2.61
CA ALA A 253 11.19 -9.47 -3.89
C ALA A 253 10.18 -8.37 -4.26
N GLU A 254 9.88 -8.33 -5.55
CA GLU A 254 8.90 -7.46 -6.16
C GLU A 254 7.84 -8.30 -6.88
N ILE A 255 6.57 -8.07 -6.56
CA ILE A 255 5.45 -8.65 -7.31
C ILE A 255 4.76 -7.55 -8.09
N VAL A 256 4.85 -7.61 -9.42
CA VAL A 256 4.13 -6.70 -10.32
C VAL A 256 2.71 -7.20 -10.51
N VAL A 257 1.73 -6.29 -10.28
CA VAL A 257 0.30 -6.57 -10.39
C VAL A 257 -0.31 -5.56 -11.36
N ASP A 258 -0.18 -5.83 -12.65
CA ASP A 258 -0.49 -4.84 -13.69
C ASP A 258 -1.12 -5.41 -14.98
N GLY A 259 -1.48 -6.69 -14.99
CA GLY A 259 -2.06 -7.35 -16.17
C GLY A 259 -1.12 -7.42 -17.39
N GLY A 260 0.20 -7.36 -17.16
CA GLY A 260 1.22 -7.40 -18.20
C GLY A 260 1.62 -6.04 -18.77
N MET A 261 1.05 -4.94 -18.24
CA MET A 261 1.28 -3.58 -18.77
C MET A 261 2.77 -3.19 -18.78
N SER A 262 3.53 -3.56 -17.75
CA SER A 262 4.94 -3.15 -17.63
C SER A 262 5.92 -3.94 -18.51
N VAL A 263 5.54 -5.07 -19.04
CA VAL A 263 6.40 -5.89 -19.92
C VAL A 263 6.06 -5.73 -21.41
N ARG A 264 5.09 -4.89 -21.72
CA ARG A 264 4.69 -4.54 -23.07
C ARG A 264 5.71 -3.56 -23.68
N CYS A 265 6.04 -3.72 -24.97
CA CYS A 265 7.06 -2.94 -25.70
C CYS A 265 6.50 -1.86 -26.62
N ASP A 266 5.19 -1.85 -26.90
CA ASP A 266 4.45 -0.94 -27.79
C ASP A 266 3.61 0.12 -27.05
#